data_39b38a5930ace035c24f1a3931807166
#
_entry.id   39b38a5930ace035c24f1a3931807166
#
_cell.length_a   1.000
_cell.length_b   1.000
_cell.length_c   1.000
_cell.angle_alpha   90.00
_cell.angle_beta   90.00
_cell.angle_gamma   90.00
#
_symmetry.space_group_name_H-M   'P 1'
#
loop_
_entity.id
_entity.type
_entity.pdbx_description
1 polymer ?
#
loop_
_entity_poly.entity_id
_entity_poly.type
_entity_poly.pdbx_seq_one_letter_code
_entity_poly.pdbx_strand_id
1 'polypeptide(L)'
;LYDLARRLGVYVNGRVIAYHDHNERDKADGLLDQVETGATVLVVSDAGMPTINDPGLAIVRRAIERGLPVTCAPGPSAVLDALALSGLPTDRFCYEGFLPRKHSERVQYLRTLLPERRTIVFYETPHRIADSMDDLLDAFGPNRPMALCRELTKDYEQIRRGPIDEIRQSVIDDPPRGEMVLVIGGASNEEAEAAAPSTLSVDDMAVLSIDRALEDGLRIKDAIAQVVQEHPLADGSLANRKQVYAAVLKIKG
;
A
#
# COMPACT_ATOMS: atom_id res chain seq x y z
N LEU A 1 -15.22 -18.18 15.50
CA LEU A 1 -16.69 -18.12 15.45
C LEU A 1 -17.33 -18.77 16.68
N TYR A 2 -17.15 -20.06 16.95
CA TYR A 2 -17.84 -20.77 18.05
C TYR A 2 -17.48 -20.25 19.44
N ASP A 3 -16.25 -19.80 19.66
CA ASP A 3 -15.83 -19.20 20.94
C ASP A 3 -16.55 -17.86 21.16
N LEU A 4 -16.64 -17.03 20.13
CA LEU A 4 -17.37 -15.76 20.19
C LEU A 4 -18.87 -16.01 20.46
N ALA A 5 -19.48 -16.95 19.74
CA ALA A 5 -20.89 -17.31 19.95
C ALA A 5 -21.15 -17.75 21.40
N ARG A 6 -20.28 -18.61 21.96
CA ARG A 6 -20.34 -19.03 23.36
C ARG A 6 -20.24 -17.86 24.34
N ARG A 7 -19.29 -16.94 24.11
CA ARG A 7 -19.10 -15.75 24.96
C ARG A 7 -20.31 -14.81 24.92
N LEU A 8 -20.98 -14.73 23.76
CA LEU A 8 -22.18 -13.91 23.57
C LEU A 8 -23.47 -14.62 23.99
N GLY A 9 -23.43 -15.90 24.39
CA GLY A 9 -24.60 -16.67 24.75
C GLY A 9 -25.54 -16.98 23.57
N VAL A 10 -25.01 -17.00 22.34
CA VAL A 10 -25.79 -17.28 21.12
C VAL A 10 -25.37 -18.61 20.52
N TYR A 11 -26.31 -19.24 19.79
CA TYR A 11 -26.07 -20.50 19.10
C TYR A 11 -25.91 -20.30 17.61
N VAL A 12 -24.91 -20.97 17.01
CA VAL A 12 -24.72 -21.01 15.56
C VAL A 12 -25.57 -22.16 15.01
N ASN A 13 -26.74 -21.85 14.45
CA ASN A 13 -27.65 -22.85 13.90
C ASN A 13 -27.41 -23.11 12.40
N GLY A 14 -26.62 -22.25 11.74
CA GLY A 14 -26.30 -22.38 10.33
C GLY A 14 -25.15 -23.37 10.06
N ARG A 15 -25.07 -23.83 8.83
CA ARG A 15 -23.93 -24.63 8.37
C ARG A 15 -22.68 -23.75 8.28
N VAL A 16 -21.63 -24.08 9.04
CA VAL A 16 -20.34 -23.40 8.95
C VAL A 16 -19.48 -24.04 7.87
N ILE A 17 -18.98 -23.23 6.97
CA ILE A 17 -18.20 -23.65 5.80
C ILE A 17 -16.86 -22.90 5.85
N ALA A 18 -15.75 -23.63 5.76
CA ALA A 18 -14.44 -23.02 5.60
C ALA A 18 -14.34 -22.33 4.22
N TYR A 19 -14.08 -21.03 4.25
CA TYR A 19 -14.00 -20.18 3.07
C TYR A 19 -12.66 -19.41 3.13
N HIS A 20 -11.79 -19.58 2.12
CA HIS A 20 -10.44 -19.01 2.09
C HIS A 20 -10.02 -18.76 0.63
N ASP A 21 -8.99 -17.97 0.41
CA ASP A 21 -8.53 -17.52 -0.91
C ASP A 21 -8.39 -18.65 -1.95
N HIS A 22 -7.95 -19.84 -1.51
CA HIS A 22 -7.76 -20.98 -2.41
C HIS A 22 -9.06 -21.64 -2.87
N ASN A 23 -10.19 -21.45 -2.19
CA ASN A 23 -11.46 -22.09 -2.52
C ASN A 23 -12.62 -21.13 -2.73
N GLU A 24 -12.41 -19.83 -2.55
CA GLU A 24 -13.51 -18.86 -2.58
C GLU A 24 -14.22 -18.80 -3.93
N ARG A 25 -13.49 -18.91 -5.05
CA ARG A 25 -14.06 -18.89 -6.39
C ARG A 25 -14.92 -20.11 -6.67
N ASP A 26 -14.42 -21.28 -6.29
CA ASP A 26 -15.10 -22.56 -6.55
C ASP A 26 -16.38 -22.72 -5.71
N LYS A 27 -16.39 -22.14 -4.50
CA LYS A 27 -17.54 -22.24 -3.58
C LYS A 27 -18.57 -21.14 -3.75
N ALA A 28 -18.21 -20.02 -4.35
CA ALA A 28 -19.08 -18.84 -4.45
C ALA A 28 -20.40 -19.19 -5.16
N ASP A 29 -20.38 -19.81 -6.33
CA ASP A 29 -21.59 -20.11 -7.09
C ASP A 29 -22.53 -21.04 -6.32
N GLY A 30 -22.03 -22.13 -5.74
CA GLY A 30 -22.86 -23.07 -4.97
C GLY A 30 -23.46 -22.47 -3.68
N LEU A 31 -22.82 -21.45 -3.09
CA LEU A 31 -23.39 -20.70 -1.98
C LEU A 31 -24.46 -19.73 -2.46
N LEU A 32 -24.26 -19.08 -3.59
CA LEU A 32 -25.21 -18.14 -4.16
C LEU A 32 -26.45 -18.83 -4.74
N ASP A 33 -26.33 -20.06 -5.24
CA ASP A 33 -27.51 -20.88 -5.62
C ASP A 33 -28.46 -21.10 -4.43
N GLN A 34 -27.89 -21.27 -3.22
CA GLN A 34 -28.69 -21.36 -2.00
C GLN A 34 -29.37 -20.03 -1.65
N VAL A 35 -28.68 -18.89 -1.88
CA VAL A 35 -29.28 -17.56 -1.67
C VAL A 35 -30.44 -17.32 -2.60
N GLU A 36 -30.38 -17.73 -3.87
CA GLU A 36 -31.50 -17.65 -4.82
C GLU A 36 -32.73 -18.46 -4.39
N THR A 37 -32.50 -19.52 -3.64
CA THR A 37 -33.61 -20.33 -3.05
C THR A 37 -34.07 -19.83 -1.68
N GLY A 38 -33.61 -18.68 -1.24
CA GLY A 38 -34.05 -18.00 -0.01
C GLY A 38 -33.15 -18.20 1.22
N ALA A 39 -31.99 -18.81 1.07
CA ALA A 39 -31.02 -18.88 2.16
C ALA A 39 -30.29 -17.53 2.39
N THR A 40 -29.76 -17.34 3.60
CA THR A 40 -28.88 -16.23 3.93
C THR A 40 -27.47 -16.76 4.11
N VAL A 41 -26.50 -16.19 3.42
CA VAL A 41 -25.08 -16.47 3.59
C VAL A 41 -24.43 -15.32 4.36
N LEU A 42 -23.82 -15.66 5.50
CA LEU A 42 -23.03 -14.73 6.31
C LEU A 42 -21.54 -15.00 6.12
N VAL A 43 -20.81 -14.04 5.58
CA VAL A 43 -19.34 -14.09 5.47
C VAL A 43 -18.76 -13.45 6.71
N VAL A 44 -17.88 -14.17 7.40
CA VAL A 44 -17.20 -13.71 8.62
C VAL A 44 -15.69 -13.94 8.47
N SER A 45 -14.88 -13.02 8.98
CA SER A 45 -13.43 -13.16 9.12
C SER A 45 -13.05 -13.51 10.56
N ASP A 46 -11.84 -13.93 10.78
CA ASP A 46 -11.33 -14.21 12.12
C ASP A 46 -11.12 -12.92 12.92
N ALA A 47 -10.73 -11.83 12.24
CA ALA A 47 -10.60 -10.50 12.83
C ALA A 47 -10.92 -9.42 11.78
N GLY A 48 -11.52 -8.31 12.21
CA GLY A 48 -11.84 -7.18 11.34
C GLY A 48 -12.97 -7.45 10.34
N MET A 49 -12.87 -6.82 9.18
CA MET A 49 -13.89 -6.85 8.13
C MET A 49 -13.56 -7.88 7.05
N PRO A 50 -14.46 -8.80 6.69
CA PRO A 50 -14.32 -9.64 5.50
C PRO A 50 -13.99 -8.80 4.27
N THR A 51 -13.29 -9.36 3.31
CA THR A 51 -12.81 -8.73 2.06
C THR A 51 -11.61 -7.78 2.20
N ILE A 52 -11.33 -7.27 3.39
CA ILE A 52 -10.19 -6.36 3.63
C ILE A 52 -8.99 -7.19 4.11
N ASN A 53 -8.13 -7.59 3.18
CA ASN A 53 -7.04 -8.57 3.38
C ASN A 53 -7.50 -9.93 3.89
N ASP A 54 -8.78 -10.21 3.75
CA ASP A 54 -9.44 -11.46 4.08
C ASP A 54 -10.29 -11.97 2.90
N PRO A 55 -10.60 -13.26 2.82
CA PRO A 55 -11.49 -13.81 1.81
C PRO A 55 -12.87 -13.18 1.83
N GLY A 56 -13.56 -13.19 0.68
CA GLY A 56 -14.94 -12.74 0.56
C GLY A 56 -15.23 -11.85 -0.63
N LEU A 57 -14.20 -11.27 -1.26
CA LEU A 57 -14.40 -10.39 -2.41
C LEU A 57 -15.04 -11.14 -3.60
N ALA A 58 -14.65 -12.39 -3.84
CA ALA A 58 -15.18 -13.17 -4.96
C ALA A 58 -16.69 -13.42 -4.83
N ILE A 59 -17.18 -13.82 -3.65
CA ILE A 59 -18.61 -14.05 -3.44
C ILE A 59 -19.42 -12.75 -3.50
N VAL A 60 -18.90 -11.64 -2.98
CA VAL A 60 -19.56 -10.34 -3.06
C VAL A 60 -19.71 -9.89 -4.52
N ARG A 61 -18.63 -9.96 -5.31
CA ARG A 61 -18.68 -9.64 -6.74
C ARG A 61 -19.68 -10.51 -7.47
N ARG A 62 -19.62 -11.81 -7.24
CA ARG A 62 -20.51 -12.75 -7.91
C ARG A 62 -21.99 -12.58 -7.53
N ALA A 63 -22.27 -12.23 -6.26
CA ALA A 63 -23.62 -11.89 -5.82
C ALA A 63 -24.16 -10.65 -6.56
N ILE A 64 -23.34 -9.61 -6.68
CA ILE A 64 -23.69 -8.38 -7.41
C ILE A 64 -23.96 -8.69 -8.90
N GLU A 65 -23.10 -9.47 -9.55
CA GLU A 65 -23.27 -9.91 -10.95
C GLU A 65 -24.59 -10.66 -11.17
N ARG A 66 -25.02 -11.44 -10.17
CA ARG A 66 -26.29 -12.21 -10.19
C ARG A 66 -27.50 -11.39 -9.72
N GLY A 67 -27.32 -10.10 -9.40
CA GLY A 67 -28.41 -9.24 -8.91
C GLY A 67 -28.94 -9.60 -7.53
N LEU A 68 -28.15 -10.34 -6.74
CA LEU A 68 -28.52 -10.74 -5.39
C LEU A 68 -28.27 -9.62 -4.38
N PRO A 69 -29.10 -9.46 -3.35
CA PRO A 69 -28.90 -8.44 -2.34
C PRO A 69 -27.66 -8.72 -1.49
N VAL A 70 -26.81 -7.70 -1.31
CA VAL A 70 -25.63 -7.74 -0.45
C VAL A 70 -25.72 -6.60 0.55
N THR A 71 -25.47 -6.88 1.81
CA THR A 71 -25.39 -5.88 2.86
C THR A 71 -24.18 -6.13 3.76
N CYS A 72 -23.81 -5.17 4.56
CA CYS A 72 -22.68 -5.26 5.48
C CYS A 72 -23.11 -4.80 6.87
N ALA A 73 -22.79 -5.58 7.89
CA ALA A 73 -22.87 -5.13 9.27
C ALA A 73 -21.59 -4.31 9.57
N PRO A 74 -21.71 -3.06 10.07
CA PRO A 74 -20.54 -2.30 10.51
C PRO A 74 -19.78 -3.08 11.58
N GLY A 75 -18.46 -3.17 11.40
CA GLY A 75 -17.59 -3.95 12.27
C GLY A 75 -16.28 -3.25 12.55
N PRO A 76 -15.43 -3.83 13.41
CA PRO A 76 -14.13 -3.29 13.74
C PRO A 76 -13.22 -3.24 12.51
N SER A 77 -12.36 -2.23 12.45
CA SER A 77 -11.37 -2.06 11.38
C SER A 77 -10.09 -1.51 11.96
N ALA A 78 -9.06 -2.34 12.03
CA ALA A 78 -7.76 -1.91 12.55
C ALA A 78 -7.16 -0.74 11.73
N VAL A 79 -7.50 -0.61 10.45
CA VAL A 79 -7.12 0.53 9.60
C VAL A 79 -7.71 1.83 10.14
N LEU A 80 -9.00 1.86 10.40
CA LEU A 80 -9.70 3.06 10.89
C LEU A 80 -9.33 3.37 12.34
N ASP A 81 -9.19 2.35 13.17
CA ASP A 81 -8.77 2.51 14.56
C ASP A 81 -7.36 3.11 14.64
N ALA A 82 -6.41 2.56 13.87
CA ALA A 82 -5.04 3.08 13.77
C ALA A 82 -5.02 4.53 13.25
N LEU A 83 -5.78 4.81 12.20
CA LEU A 83 -5.88 6.15 11.62
C LEU A 83 -6.40 7.15 12.65
N ALA A 84 -7.49 6.83 13.36
CA ALA A 84 -8.07 7.68 14.41
C ALA A 84 -7.10 7.93 15.56
N LEU A 85 -6.27 6.94 15.90
CA LEU A 85 -5.32 7.00 17.00
C LEU A 85 -3.95 7.56 16.60
N SER A 86 -3.65 7.67 15.30
CA SER A 86 -2.34 8.09 14.79
C SER A 86 -2.00 9.54 15.12
N GLY A 87 -3.00 10.43 15.13
CA GLY A 87 -2.80 11.88 15.20
C GLY A 87 -2.41 12.52 13.86
N LEU A 88 -2.42 11.74 12.76
CA LEU A 88 -2.15 12.20 11.40
C LEU A 88 -3.46 12.63 10.70
N PRO A 89 -3.41 13.39 9.59
CA PRO A 89 -4.59 13.78 8.83
C PRO A 89 -5.45 12.58 8.42
N THR A 90 -6.75 12.66 8.64
CA THR A 90 -7.70 11.56 8.41
C THR A 90 -8.70 11.84 7.29
N ASP A 91 -8.72 13.05 6.78
CA ASP A 91 -9.64 13.50 5.73
C ASP A 91 -9.43 12.77 4.40
N ARG A 92 -8.19 12.40 4.12
CA ARG A 92 -7.82 11.62 2.94
C ARG A 92 -6.71 10.64 3.31
N PHE A 93 -6.92 9.36 3.07
CA PHE A 93 -5.93 8.32 3.30
C PHE A 93 -5.99 7.25 2.19
N CYS A 94 -4.92 6.48 2.07
CA CYS A 94 -4.88 5.28 1.25
C CYS A 94 -4.46 4.09 2.12
N TYR A 95 -5.14 2.98 1.89
CA TYR A 95 -4.80 1.71 2.51
C TYR A 95 -4.11 0.82 1.47
N GLU A 96 -2.88 0.46 1.76
CA GLU A 96 -1.98 -0.23 0.83
C GLU A 96 -1.76 -1.72 1.18
N GLY A 97 -2.45 -2.21 2.22
CA GLY A 97 -2.33 -3.60 2.65
C GLY A 97 -0.97 -3.91 3.28
N PHE A 98 -0.41 -5.09 2.98
CA PHE A 98 0.92 -5.47 3.43
C PHE A 98 1.99 -5.05 2.43
N LEU A 99 3.10 -4.55 2.93
CA LEU A 99 4.29 -4.30 2.12
C LEU A 99 4.78 -5.56 1.41
N PRO A 100 5.37 -5.48 0.21
CA PRO A 100 5.98 -6.62 -0.47
C PRO A 100 7.00 -7.34 0.40
N ARG A 101 7.04 -8.68 0.31
CA ARG A 101 7.93 -9.49 1.16
C ARG A 101 9.41 -9.33 0.79
N LYS A 102 9.73 -9.24 -0.49
CA LYS A 102 11.10 -9.10 -0.95
C LYS A 102 11.56 -7.65 -0.85
N HIS A 103 12.73 -7.44 -0.32
CA HIS A 103 13.35 -6.13 -0.15
C HIS A 103 13.31 -5.30 -1.45
N SER A 104 13.76 -5.86 -2.58
CA SER A 104 13.80 -5.12 -3.86
C SER A 104 12.41 -4.69 -4.36
N GLU A 105 11.40 -5.56 -4.19
CA GLU A 105 10.02 -5.25 -4.56
C GLU A 105 9.43 -4.20 -3.60
N ARG A 106 9.75 -4.27 -2.31
CA ARG A 106 9.30 -3.32 -1.29
C ARG A 106 9.89 -1.93 -1.52
N VAL A 107 11.20 -1.83 -1.77
CA VAL A 107 11.85 -0.56 -2.10
C VAL A 107 11.25 0.05 -3.38
N GLN A 108 11.05 -0.74 -4.42
CA GLN A 108 10.43 -0.27 -5.66
C GLN A 108 9.00 0.23 -5.41
N TYR A 109 8.23 -0.50 -4.62
CA TYR A 109 6.86 -0.13 -4.27
C TYR A 109 6.81 1.17 -3.47
N LEU A 110 7.63 1.30 -2.42
CA LEU A 110 7.72 2.51 -1.60
C LEU A 110 8.09 3.75 -2.42
N ARG A 111 8.94 3.60 -3.44
CA ARG A 111 9.27 4.69 -4.36
C ARG A 111 8.06 5.22 -5.12
N THR A 112 7.09 4.39 -5.45
CA THR A 112 5.84 4.83 -6.11
C THR A 112 4.97 5.68 -5.20
N LEU A 113 5.16 5.57 -3.88
CA LEU A 113 4.42 6.29 -2.86
C LEU A 113 5.12 7.57 -2.38
N LEU A 114 6.30 7.89 -2.88
CA LEU A 114 7.01 9.12 -2.52
C LEU A 114 6.17 10.39 -2.72
N PRO A 115 5.44 10.56 -3.85
CA PRO A 115 4.61 11.74 -4.09
C PRO A 115 3.23 11.65 -3.43
N GLU A 116 2.91 10.56 -2.71
CA GLU A 116 1.58 10.39 -2.12
C GLU A 116 1.34 11.39 -0.99
N ARG A 117 0.32 12.24 -1.16
CA ARG A 117 -0.02 13.33 -0.23
C ARG A 117 -1.03 12.92 0.85
N ARG A 118 -1.74 11.81 0.62
CA ARG A 118 -2.68 11.25 1.61
C ARG A 118 -1.91 10.52 2.70
N THR A 119 -2.51 10.41 3.86
CA THR A 119 -2.01 9.50 4.90
C THR A 119 -2.02 8.06 4.39
N ILE A 120 -0.90 7.34 4.53
CA ILE A 120 -0.72 5.99 4.02
C ILE A 120 -0.84 5.01 5.18
N VAL A 121 -1.59 3.93 4.98
CA VAL A 121 -1.80 2.90 6.01
C VAL A 121 -1.37 1.54 5.47
N PHE A 122 -0.50 0.85 6.23
CA PHE A 122 -0.06 -0.52 5.95
C PHE A 122 -0.38 -1.45 7.11
N TYR A 123 -0.61 -2.72 6.81
CA TYR A 123 -0.48 -3.81 7.78
C TYR A 123 0.96 -4.31 7.82
N GLU A 124 1.43 -4.71 9.00
CA GLU A 124 2.74 -5.32 9.15
C GLU A 124 2.77 -6.41 10.22
N THR A 125 3.81 -7.22 10.21
CA THR A 125 3.98 -8.38 11.09
C THR A 125 5.27 -8.30 11.90
N PRO A 126 5.36 -8.96 13.08
CA PRO A 126 6.55 -8.92 13.94
C PRO A 126 7.83 -9.38 13.26
N HIS A 127 7.73 -10.32 12.31
CA HIS A 127 8.90 -10.91 11.65
C HIS A 127 9.50 -9.99 10.57
N ARG A 128 8.78 -8.95 10.19
CA ARG A 128 9.13 -8.10 9.05
C ARG A 128 9.32 -6.64 9.43
N ILE A 129 8.82 -6.24 10.60
CA ILE A 129 8.75 -4.82 10.99
C ILE A 129 10.13 -4.14 10.95
N ALA A 130 11.20 -4.81 11.41
CA ALA A 130 12.54 -4.22 11.40
C ALA A 130 13.01 -3.89 9.97
N ASP A 131 12.95 -4.87 9.06
CA ASP A 131 13.31 -4.66 7.65
C ASP A 131 12.42 -3.63 6.97
N SER A 132 11.11 -3.63 7.31
CA SER A 132 10.17 -2.66 6.76
C SER A 132 10.46 -1.25 7.24
N MET A 133 10.87 -1.08 8.50
CA MET A 133 11.26 0.24 9.04
C MET A 133 12.54 0.77 8.41
N ASP A 134 13.52 -0.09 8.11
CA ASP A 134 14.72 0.30 7.37
C ASP A 134 14.37 0.84 5.98
N ASP A 135 13.54 0.10 5.24
CA ASP A 135 13.12 0.52 3.89
C ASP A 135 12.21 1.77 3.89
N LEU A 136 11.37 1.93 4.92
CA LEU A 136 10.56 3.14 5.09
C LEU A 136 11.43 4.37 5.37
N LEU A 137 12.46 4.21 6.22
CA LEU A 137 13.44 5.26 6.50
C LEU A 137 14.20 5.66 5.23
N ASP A 138 14.68 4.69 4.49
CA ASP A 138 15.42 4.91 3.24
C ASP A 138 14.54 5.59 2.16
N ALA A 139 13.26 5.23 2.10
CA ALA A 139 12.35 5.77 1.11
C ALA A 139 11.82 7.16 1.49
N PHE A 140 11.25 7.33 2.68
CA PHE A 140 10.53 8.55 3.06
C PHE A 140 11.36 9.53 3.89
N GLY A 141 12.58 9.14 4.27
CA GLY A 141 13.47 9.95 5.09
C GLY A 141 13.16 9.92 6.59
N PRO A 142 14.07 10.44 7.42
CA PRO A 142 14.02 10.32 8.87
C PRO A 142 12.85 11.09 9.51
N ASN A 143 12.46 12.21 8.93
CA ASN A 143 11.56 13.18 9.55
C ASN A 143 10.08 12.95 9.21
N ARG A 144 9.73 12.03 8.30
CA ARG A 144 8.35 11.75 7.93
C ARG A 144 7.57 11.29 9.16
N PRO A 145 6.48 11.96 9.54
CA PRO A 145 5.70 11.58 10.72
C PRO A 145 5.00 10.25 10.49
N MET A 146 4.99 9.41 11.52
CA MET A 146 4.28 8.14 11.50
C MET A 146 3.73 7.73 12.86
N ALA A 147 2.85 6.75 12.86
CA ALA A 147 2.43 6.01 14.02
C ALA A 147 2.54 4.50 13.76
N LEU A 148 3.10 3.77 14.71
CA LEU A 148 3.05 2.32 14.78
C LEU A 148 2.01 1.95 15.83
N CYS A 149 0.91 1.34 15.40
CA CYS A 149 -0.17 0.87 16.25
C CYS A 149 -0.10 -0.66 16.34
N ARG A 150 -0.05 -1.22 17.54
CA ARG A 150 -0.01 -2.68 17.72
C ARG A 150 -1.14 -3.13 18.62
N GLU A 151 -1.62 -4.35 18.40
CA GLU A 151 -2.60 -5.06 19.24
C GLU A 151 -3.80 -4.20 19.62
N LEU A 152 -4.29 -3.38 18.68
CA LEU A 152 -5.41 -2.47 18.89
C LEU A 152 -6.61 -3.21 19.47
N THR A 153 -7.25 -2.60 20.47
CA THR A 153 -8.40 -3.12 21.24
C THR A 153 -8.11 -4.38 22.09
N LYS A 154 -6.83 -4.77 22.23
CA LYS A 154 -6.41 -5.92 23.04
C LYS A 154 -5.61 -5.48 24.28
N ASP A 155 -5.28 -6.42 25.18
CA ASP A 155 -4.59 -6.14 26.45
C ASP A 155 -3.20 -5.50 26.26
N TYR A 156 -2.56 -5.71 25.12
CA TYR A 156 -1.24 -5.17 24.81
C TYR A 156 -1.27 -4.04 23.77
N GLU A 157 -2.38 -3.30 23.72
CA GLU A 157 -2.49 -2.14 22.86
C GLU A 157 -1.38 -1.12 23.12
N GLN A 158 -0.72 -0.71 22.07
CA GLN A 158 0.33 0.32 22.13
C GLN A 158 0.35 1.13 20.85
N ILE A 159 0.50 2.44 20.99
CA ILE A 159 0.68 3.36 19.87
C ILE A 159 1.96 4.15 20.08
N ARG A 160 2.92 4.01 19.17
CA ARG A 160 4.16 4.79 19.13
C ARG A 160 4.02 5.83 18.02
N ARG A 161 4.25 7.10 18.33
CA ARG A 161 4.12 8.23 17.39
C ARG A 161 5.40 9.02 17.36
N GLY A 162 5.80 9.49 16.20
CA GLY A 162 7.00 10.30 16.00
C GLY A 162 7.46 10.27 14.55
N PRO A 163 8.61 10.85 14.26
CA PRO A 163 9.28 10.69 12.97
C PRO A 163 9.75 9.24 12.76
N ILE A 164 9.90 8.85 11.50
CA ILE A 164 10.25 7.46 11.13
C ILE A 164 11.51 6.95 11.84
N ASP A 165 12.54 7.77 11.96
CA ASP A 165 13.80 7.38 12.61
C ASP A 165 13.63 7.05 14.10
N GLU A 166 12.84 7.83 14.83
CA GLU A 166 12.54 7.57 16.25
C GLU A 166 11.71 6.29 16.41
N ILE A 167 10.70 6.09 15.55
CA ILE A 167 9.89 4.87 15.59
C ILE A 167 10.73 3.65 15.22
N ARG A 168 11.60 3.77 14.21
CA ARG A 168 12.55 2.72 13.86
C ARG A 168 13.46 2.37 15.04
N GLN A 169 14.04 3.38 15.71
CA GLN A 169 14.88 3.14 16.87
C GLN A 169 14.09 2.42 17.98
N SER A 170 12.85 2.84 18.22
CA SER A 170 11.99 2.20 19.21
C SER A 170 11.66 0.73 18.89
N VAL A 171 11.61 0.36 17.60
CA VAL A 171 11.43 -1.03 17.14
C VAL A 171 12.69 -1.86 17.40
N ILE A 172 13.88 -1.26 17.27
CA ILE A 172 15.16 -1.92 17.57
C ILE A 172 15.29 -2.16 19.07
N ASP A 173 14.97 -1.16 19.89
CA ASP A 173 15.14 -1.19 21.35
C ASP A 173 14.12 -2.13 22.02
N ASP A 174 12.88 -2.13 21.52
CA ASP A 174 11.77 -2.94 22.02
C ASP A 174 10.94 -3.50 20.85
N PRO A 175 11.35 -4.65 20.26
CA PRO A 175 10.67 -5.22 19.10
C PRO A 175 9.21 -5.54 19.39
N PRO A 176 8.26 -4.93 18.64
CA PRO A 176 6.84 -5.13 18.89
C PRO A 176 6.40 -6.55 18.47
N ARG A 177 5.41 -7.09 19.19
CA ARG A 177 4.79 -8.39 18.91
C ARG A 177 3.32 -8.20 18.59
N GLY A 178 2.73 -9.19 17.93
CA GLY A 178 1.33 -9.19 17.56
C GLY A 178 1.03 -8.48 16.24
N GLU A 179 -0.22 -8.14 16.02
CA GLU A 179 -0.68 -7.47 14.80
C GLU A 179 -0.35 -5.99 14.84
N MET A 180 0.10 -5.46 13.70
CA MET A 180 0.52 -4.07 13.60
C MET A 180 -0.10 -3.35 12.42
N VAL A 181 -0.35 -2.07 12.64
CA VAL A 181 -0.73 -1.11 11.60
C VAL A 181 0.27 0.03 11.63
N LEU A 182 0.84 0.35 10.48
CA LEU A 182 1.69 1.51 10.27
C LEU A 182 0.86 2.61 9.61
N VAL A 183 0.85 3.79 10.18
CA VAL A 183 0.20 4.97 9.62
C VAL A 183 1.29 6.00 9.36
N ILE A 184 1.44 6.43 8.12
CA ILE A 184 2.53 7.30 7.68
C ILE A 184 1.94 8.57 7.10
N GLY A 185 2.46 9.71 7.48
CA GLY A 185 2.05 11.00 6.95
C GLY A 185 2.31 11.11 5.44
N GLY A 186 1.39 11.73 4.72
CA GLY A 186 1.57 12.03 3.31
C GLY A 186 2.75 12.96 3.04
N ALA A 187 3.18 13.01 1.79
CA ALA A 187 4.20 13.94 1.34
C ALA A 187 3.76 15.39 1.52
N SER A 188 4.67 16.27 1.92
CA SER A 188 4.49 17.71 1.80
C SER A 188 4.41 18.12 0.32
N ASN A 189 4.02 19.37 0.06
CA ASN A 189 4.00 19.89 -1.30
C ASN A 189 5.40 19.82 -1.94
N GLU A 190 6.42 20.21 -1.19
CA GLU A 190 7.81 20.21 -1.63
C GLU A 190 8.33 18.80 -1.92
N GLU A 191 8.03 17.84 -1.04
CA GLU A 191 8.40 16.44 -1.24
C GLU A 191 7.67 15.81 -2.42
N ALA A 192 6.39 16.10 -2.59
CA ALA A 192 5.62 15.58 -3.72
C ALA A 192 6.09 16.18 -5.06
N GLU A 193 6.45 17.46 -5.09
CA GLU A 193 7.03 18.11 -6.26
C GLU A 193 8.42 17.57 -6.59
N ALA A 194 9.26 17.33 -5.55
CA ALA A 194 10.59 16.76 -5.73
C ALA A 194 10.55 15.29 -6.19
N ALA A 195 9.53 14.53 -5.75
CA ALA A 195 9.32 13.14 -6.13
C ALA A 195 8.50 12.99 -7.43
N ALA A 196 7.84 14.07 -7.91
CA ALA A 196 7.18 14.04 -9.19
C ALA A 196 8.23 13.71 -10.27
N PRO A 197 7.94 12.78 -11.19
CA PRO A 197 8.81 12.57 -12.32
C PRO A 197 9.01 13.96 -12.97
N SER A 198 10.27 14.40 -13.04
CA SER A 198 10.58 15.65 -13.69
C SER A 198 10.07 15.50 -15.13
N THR A 199 9.01 16.21 -15.46
CA THR A 199 8.48 16.26 -16.82
C THR A 199 9.43 17.09 -17.66
N LEU A 200 10.67 16.61 -17.81
CA LEU A 200 11.59 17.20 -18.73
C LEU A 200 10.97 17.09 -20.12
N SER A 201 10.84 18.22 -20.79
CA SER A 201 10.51 18.20 -22.20
C SER A 201 11.61 17.45 -22.98
N VAL A 202 11.31 17.04 -24.20
CA VAL A 202 12.33 16.43 -25.08
C VAL A 202 13.54 17.34 -25.25
N ASP A 203 13.30 18.65 -25.25
CA ASP A 203 14.38 19.65 -25.38
C ASP A 203 15.22 19.76 -24.09
N ASP A 204 14.58 19.73 -22.91
CA ASP A 204 15.30 19.70 -21.63
C ASP A 204 16.13 18.41 -21.47
N MET A 205 15.56 17.27 -21.87
CA MET A 205 16.32 16.00 -21.91
C MET A 205 17.51 16.06 -22.86
N ALA A 206 17.37 16.77 -23.97
CA ALA A 206 18.48 16.96 -24.91
C ALA A 206 19.60 17.81 -24.31
N VAL A 207 19.26 18.92 -23.63
CA VAL A 207 20.24 19.76 -22.91
C VAL A 207 20.95 18.94 -21.85
N LEU A 208 20.20 18.27 -20.96
CA LEU A 208 20.76 17.46 -19.91
C LEU A 208 21.65 16.32 -20.43
N SER A 209 21.30 15.73 -21.58
CA SER A 209 22.12 14.70 -22.22
C SER A 209 23.43 15.26 -22.78
N ILE A 210 23.45 16.51 -23.24
CA ILE A 210 24.66 17.18 -23.70
C ILE A 210 25.58 17.45 -22.52
N ASP A 211 25.04 18.02 -21.44
CA ASP A 211 25.81 18.35 -20.23
C ASP A 211 26.44 17.09 -19.63
N ARG A 212 25.67 16.03 -19.45
CA ARG A 212 26.14 14.74 -18.95
C ARG A 212 27.22 14.11 -19.86
N ALA A 213 27.04 14.20 -21.17
CA ALA A 213 28.04 13.67 -22.10
C ALA A 213 29.37 14.42 -22.00
N LEU A 214 29.34 15.74 -21.70
CA LEU A 214 30.53 16.57 -21.51
C LEU A 214 31.19 16.32 -20.15
N GLU A 215 30.39 16.24 -19.07
CA GLU A 215 30.89 16.06 -17.71
C GLU A 215 31.50 14.67 -17.49
N ASP A 216 30.80 13.63 -17.94
CA ASP A 216 31.14 12.22 -17.70
C ASP A 216 32.00 11.61 -18.82
N GLY A 217 32.28 12.37 -19.90
CA GLY A 217 33.00 11.86 -21.07
C GLY A 217 32.26 10.75 -21.85
N LEU A 218 30.93 10.72 -21.74
CA LEU A 218 30.10 9.70 -22.37
C LEU A 218 29.83 10.02 -23.85
N ARG A 219 29.60 8.97 -24.64
CA ARG A 219 29.02 9.19 -25.96
C ARG A 219 27.59 9.70 -25.80
N ILE A 220 27.19 10.68 -26.61
CA ILE A 220 25.88 11.32 -26.54
C ILE A 220 24.71 10.32 -26.55
N LYS A 221 24.83 9.19 -27.26
CA LYS A 221 23.80 8.14 -27.28
C LYS A 221 23.67 7.43 -25.94
N ASP A 222 24.76 7.26 -25.22
CA ASP A 222 24.78 6.60 -23.92
C ASP A 222 24.24 7.57 -22.86
N ALA A 223 24.58 8.84 -22.92
CA ALA A 223 24.02 9.89 -22.08
C ALA A 223 22.49 10.02 -22.27
N ILE A 224 21.99 10.04 -23.51
CA ILE A 224 20.54 10.04 -23.80
C ILE A 224 19.85 8.80 -23.21
N ALA A 225 20.49 7.63 -23.29
CA ALA A 225 19.90 6.41 -22.74
C ALA A 225 19.72 6.48 -21.23
N GLN A 226 20.70 7.07 -20.51
CA GLN A 226 20.64 7.27 -19.07
C GLN A 226 19.59 8.34 -18.71
N VAL A 227 19.64 9.52 -19.33
CA VAL A 227 18.69 10.61 -19.05
C VAL A 227 17.24 10.18 -19.30
N VAL A 228 16.95 9.50 -20.39
CA VAL A 228 15.60 8.99 -20.67
C VAL A 228 15.14 7.95 -19.65
N GLN A 229 16.07 7.13 -19.13
CA GLN A 229 15.74 6.13 -18.11
C GLN A 229 15.50 6.75 -16.73
N GLU A 230 16.25 7.80 -16.39
CA GLU A 230 16.15 8.50 -15.10
C GLU A 230 14.96 9.47 -15.04
N HIS A 231 14.51 9.96 -16.20
CA HIS A 231 13.42 10.93 -16.30
C HIS A 231 12.25 10.41 -17.17
N PRO A 232 11.43 9.48 -16.64
CA PRO A 232 10.24 9.02 -17.36
C PRO A 232 9.24 10.17 -17.55
N LEU A 233 8.40 10.07 -18.58
CA LEU A 233 7.32 11.01 -18.84
C LEU A 233 6.24 10.91 -17.74
N ALA A 234 5.35 11.91 -17.67
CA ALA A 234 4.29 11.99 -16.65
C ALA A 234 3.36 10.78 -16.61
N ASP A 235 3.24 10.02 -17.69
CA ASP A 235 2.47 8.78 -17.79
C ASP A 235 3.29 7.52 -17.42
N GLY A 236 4.55 7.71 -16.93
CA GLY A 236 5.48 6.63 -16.59
C GLY A 236 6.15 5.96 -17.80
N SER A 237 5.84 6.36 -19.03
CA SER A 237 6.52 5.87 -20.22
C SER A 237 7.89 6.54 -20.40
N LEU A 238 8.78 5.90 -21.15
CA LEU A 238 10.07 6.48 -21.50
C LEU A 238 9.95 7.37 -22.73
N ALA A 239 10.63 8.51 -22.72
CA ALA A 239 10.73 9.37 -23.88
C ALA A 239 11.38 8.63 -25.07
N ASN A 240 10.97 8.98 -26.27
CA ASN A 240 11.53 8.38 -27.47
C ASN A 240 12.97 8.89 -27.70
N ARG A 241 13.96 7.99 -27.51
CA ARG A 241 15.40 8.32 -27.65
C ARG A 241 15.74 8.96 -29.00
N LYS A 242 15.03 8.63 -30.08
CA LYS A 242 15.25 9.23 -31.40
C LYS A 242 14.81 10.70 -31.41
N GLN A 243 13.74 11.04 -30.70
CA GLN A 243 13.27 12.43 -30.59
C GLN A 243 14.26 13.25 -29.76
N VAL A 244 14.74 12.74 -28.61
CA VAL A 244 15.77 13.40 -27.80
C VAL A 244 17.05 13.58 -28.61
N TYR A 245 17.48 12.58 -29.38
CA TYR A 245 18.66 12.69 -30.24
C TYR A 245 18.50 13.74 -31.35
N ALA A 246 17.32 13.83 -31.94
CA ALA A 246 17.00 14.87 -32.94
C ALA A 246 17.05 16.28 -32.33
N ALA A 247 16.55 16.44 -31.10
CA ALA A 247 16.66 17.70 -30.34
C ALA A 247 18.14 18.06 -30.02
N VAL A 248 18.94 17.10 -29.59
CA VAL A 248 20.40 17.28 -29.40
C VAL A 248 21.08 17.79 -30.67
N LEU A 249 20.74 17.25 -31.84
CA LEU A 249 21.33 17.69 -33.11
C LEU A 249 20.95 19.12 -33.46
N LYS A 250 19.71 19.56 -33.13
CA LYS A 250 19.28 20.95 -33.32
C LYS A 250 20.00 21.95 -32.42
N ILE A 251 20.36 21.53 -31.19
CA ILE A 251 21.08 22.40 -30.23
C ILE A 251 22.56 22.52 -30.62
N LYS A 252 23.15 21.48 -31.20
CA LYS A 252 24.57 21.44 -31.58
C LYS A 252 24.89 21.98 -32.98
N GLY A 253 23.89 22.14 -33.82
CA GLY A 253 24.04 22.64 -35.20
C GLY A 253 23.75 24.09 -35.32
#